data_7c46b58bf0a885477076fa5500480b29
#
_entry.id   7c46b58bf0a885477076fa5500480b29
#
_cell.length_a   1.000
_cell.length_b   1.000
_cell.length_c   1.000
_cell.angle_alpha   90.00
_cell.angle_beta   90.00
_cell.angle_gamma   90.00
#
_symmetry.space_group_name_H-M   'P 1'
#
loop_
_entity.id
_entity.type
_entity.pdbx_description
1 polymer ?
#
loop_
_entity_poly.entity_id
_entity_poly.type
_entity_poly.pdbx_seq_one_letter_code
_entity_poly.pdbx_strand_id
1 'polypeptide(L)'
;MSARGFSNAEFEARCAKAQAKIAESGLAALLLTSEPEVRYFTGYLTRFWESPTRPWFLIVPASGKPIAVIPSIGAALMGQTWIDDIRTWSAPDLRDDGVTLLAETLREVLPDDAQIGVPDGHETHLRMPLADLQRVRDAIGGREIVGDAGILRALRMVKSEAEVSKIEAACAIAGRAFERVPEIAREGIPLEEVYRRFQMLCLEEGADWVSYLAGGAEQGGYGDVISPASEAPLVAGDVLMLDTGVVWDGYFSDFDRNWSVDRAKPEVTAAYGALIDASDAAFELAKPGATAAELFHAMNDVVSDGQGGTDAGRLGHGLGMSLTEWPSLIPTDHTVLEAGMVLTLEPGIAVGDKILVHEENIVVTDAGARFLSPRAGRELLEL
;
A
#
# COMPACT_ATOMS: atom_id res chain seq x y z
N MET A 1 20.20 -1.23 -9.01
CA MET A 1 19.33 -1.46 -7.84
C MET A 1 19.32 -0.19 -7.00
N SER A 2 18.15 0.25 -6.54
CA SER A 2 18.02 1.35 -5.59
C SER A 2 18.77 1.03 -4.29
N ALA A 3 19.21 2.05 -3.55
CA ALA A 3 19.86 1.86 -2.26
C ALA A 3 18.80 1.48 -1.19
N ARG A 4 19.17 0.56 -0.29
CA ARG A 4 18.32 0.21 0.86
C ARG A 4 18.38 1.29 1.93
N GLY A 5 17.28 1.43 2.69
CA GLY A 5 17.12 2.45 3.71
C GLY A 5 17.03 3.88 3.15
N PHE A 6 17.11 4.83 4.04
CA PHE A 6 17.13 6.26 3.72
C PHE A 6 18.23 6.96 4.53
N SER A 7 18.67 8.11 4.05
CA SER A 7 19.57 8.96 4.82
C SER A 7 18.86 9.60 6.02
N ASN A 8 19.61 10.01 7.04
CA ASN A 8 19.03 10.77 8.14
C ASN A 8 18.34 12.07 7.66
N ALA A 9 18.90 12.70 6.63
CA ALA A 9 18.30 13.91 6.04
C ALA A 9 16.88 13.68 5.49
N GLU A 10 16.59 12.48 4.94
CA GLU A 10 15.23 12.12 4.50
C GLU A 10 14.27 12.06 5.69
N PHE A 11 14.66 11.40 6.79
CA PHE A 11 13.84 11.32 8.00
C PHE A 11 13.66 12.68 8.67
N GLU A 12 14.70 13.50 8.70
CA GLU A 12 14.64 14.88 9.18
C GLU A 12 13.64 15.71 8.35
N ALA A 13 13.66 15.59 7.03
CA ALA A 13 12.73 16.28 6.14
C ALA A 13 11.28 15.82 6.35
N ARG A 14 11.04 14.50 6.50
CA ARG A 14 9.70 13.95 6.83
C ARG A 14 9.19 14.47 8.17
N CYS A 15 10.07 14.47 9.17
CA CYS A 15 9.75 14.98 10.51
C CYS A 15 9.43 16.48 10.47
N ALA A 16 10.23 17.29 9.78
CA ALA A 16 9.99 18.72 9.64
C ALA A 16 8.66 19.04 8.92
N LYS A 17 8.32 18.29 7.85
CA LYS A 17 7.01 18.42 7.18
C LYS A 17 5.85 18.06 8.14
N ALA A 18 6.00 16.99 8.93
CA ALA A 18 5.00 16.61 9.94
C ALA A 18 4.84 17.70 11.00
N GLN A 19 5.93 18.22 11.52
CA GLN A 19 5.95 19.26 12.56
C GLN A 19 5.30 20.57 12.10
N ALA A 20 5.51 20.96 10.84
CA ALA A 20 4.81 22.11 10.27
C ALA A 20 3.29 21.90 10.28
N LYS A 21 2.82 20.73 9.82
CA LYS A 21 1.38 20.39 9.81
C LYS A 21 0.78 20.20 11.21
N ILE A 22 1.54 19.63 12.15
CA ILE A 22 1.17 19.54 13.57
C ILE A 22 0.92 20.95 14.13
N ALA A 23 1.83 21.89 13.88
CA ALA A 23 1.71 23.28 14.33
C ALA A 23 0.50 23.99 13.68
N GLU A 24 0.31 23.82 12.37
CA GLU A 24 -0.82 24.38 11.61
C GLU A 24 -2.18 23.87 12.16
N SER A 25 -2.24 22.63 12.61
CA SER A 25 -3.43 21.98 13.13
C SER A 25 -3.66 22.22 14.64
N GLY A 26 -2.75 22.94 15.32
CA GLY A 26 -2.84 23.18 16.77
C GLY A 26 -2.56 21.94 17.62
N LEU A 27 -2.01 20.89 17.04
CA LEU A 27 -1.61 19.69 17.75
C LEU A 27 -0.25 19.89 18.44
N ALA A 28 0.01 19.13 19.50
CA ALA A 28 1.31 19.09 20.17
C ALA A 28 2.19 17.94 19.73
N ALA A 29 1.58 16.85 19.25
CA ALA A 29 2.27 15.66 18.76
C ALA A 29 1.34 14.78 17.93
N LEU A 30 1.94 13.82 17.19
CA LEU A 30 1.26 12.63 16.69
C LEU A 30 1.64 11.42 17.55
N LEU A 31 0.66 10.55 17.82
CA LEU A 31 0.87 9.22 18.39
C LEU A 31 0.58 8.16 17.33
N LEU A 32 1.59 7.42 16.94
CA LEU A 32 1.59 6.45 15.86
C LEU A 32 1.79 5.05 16.40
N THR A 33 1.09 4.07 15.84
CA THR A 33 1.10 2.70 16.36
C THR A 33 1.19 1.63 15.28
N SER A 34 1.01 1.98 14.01
CA SER A 34 1.05 1.01 12.91
C SER A 34 2.43 0.92 12.26
N GLU A 35 2.69 -0.19 11.58
CA GLU A 35 3.99 -0.44 10.94
C GLU A 35 4.39 0.65 9.95
N PRO A 36 3.54 1.04 8.98
CA PRO A 36 3.95 2.01 7.97
C PRO A 36 4.27 3.38 8.56
N GLU A 37 3.52 3.85 9.56
CA GLU A 37 3.79 5.14 10.19
C GLU A 37 5.10 5.11 11.00
N VAL A 38 5.31 4.07 11.83
CA VAL A 38 6.55 3.93 12.59
C VAL A 38 7.73 3.87 11.63
N ARG A 39 7.64 3.07 10.57
CA ARG A 39 8.71 2.95 9.56
C ARG A 39 8.95 4.25 8.80
N TYR A 40 7.90 5.00 8.44
CA TYR A 40 8.00 6.27 7.73
C TYR A 40 8.89 7.29 8.44
N PHE A 41 8.77 7.38 9.77
CA PHE A 41 9.54 8.34 10.57
C PHE A 41 10.86 7.80 11.11
N THR A 42 11.07 6.49 11.16
CA THR A 42 12.25 5.90 11.83
C THR A 42 13.13 5.07 10.92
N GLY A 43 12.59 4.49 9.84
CA GLY A 43 13.26 3.46 9.06
C GLY A 43 13.24 2.08 9.72
N TYR A 44 12.52 1.90 10.83
CA TYR A 44 12.43 0.64 11.56
C TYR A 44 11.72 -0.43 10.72
N LEU A 45 12.46 -1.33 10.11
CA LEU A 45 11.95 -2.37 9.21
C LEU A 45 12.09 -3.75 9.85
N THR A 46 10.95 -4.40 10.09
CA THR A 46 10.88 -5.78 10.63
C THR A 46 9.57 -6.45 10.22
N ARG A 47 9.58 -7.78 10.15
CA ARG A 47 8.36 -8.60 9.95
C ARG A 47 7.64 -8.92 11.27
N PHE A 48 8.14 -8.42 12.40
CA PHE A 48 7.59 -8.75 13.72
C PHE A 48 6.22 -8.13 14.01
N TRP A 49 5.71 -7.31 13.11
CA TRP A 49 4.37 -6.70 13.15
C TRP A 49 3.21 -7.70 13.01
N GLU A 50 3.47 -8.88 12.49
CA GLU A 50 2.45 -9.93 12.34
C GLU A 50 1.96 -10.48 13.68
N SER A 51 2.75 -10.35 14.75
CA SER A 51 2.31 -10.69 16.10
C SER A 51 1.32 -9.63 16.63
N PRO A 52 0.12 -10.01 17.07
CA PRO A 52 -0.87 -9.06 17.62
C PRO A 52 -0.47 -8.50 18.99
N THR A 53 0.46 -9.16 19.66
CA THR A 53 0.98 -8.71 20.95
C THR A 53 2.10 -7.68 20.77
N ARG A 54 2.48 -7.02 21.86
CA ARG A 54 3.57 -6.05 21.88
C ARG A 54 3.28 -4.84 21.00
N PRO A 55 2.43 -3.91 21.45
CA PRO A 55 2.21 -2.65 20.75
C PRO A 55 3.52 -1.87 20.62
N TRP A 56 3.62 -1.08 19.56
CA TRP A 56 4.75 -0.21 19.28
C TRP A 56 4.22 1.21 19.19
N PHE A 57 4.79 2.10 19.96
CA PHE A 57 4.35 3.48 19.98
C PHE A 57 5.48 4.38 19.49
N LEU A 58 5.13 5.31 18.62
CA LEU A 58 6.01 6.39 18.21
C LEU A 58 5.32 7.72 18.46
N ILE A 59 5.98 8.61 19.20
CA ILE A 59 5.52 9.96 19.42
C ILE A 59 6.32 10.87 18.50
N VAL A 60 5.65 11.63 17.64
CA VAL A 60 6.27 12.66 16.80
C VAL A 60 5.85 14.02 17.38
N PRO A 61 6.70 14.66 18.22
CA PRO A 61 6.35 15.93 18.84
C PRO A 61 6.42 17.09 17.83
N ALA A 62 5.78 18.21 18.14
CA ALA A 62 5.81 19.42 17.33
C ALA A 62 7.23 20.01 17.16
N SER A 63 8.21 19.56 17.94
CA SER A 63 9.62 19.92 17.81
C SER A 63 10.53 18.82 18.37
N GLY A 64 11.74 18.70 17.85
CA GLY A 64 12.69 17.67 18.23
C GLY A 64 12.53 16.36 17.44
N LYS A 65 13.25 15.32 17.82
CA LYS A 65 13.18 14.00 17.19
C LYS A 65 11.99 13.19 17.69
N PRO A 66 11.49 12.22 16.91
CA PRO A 66 10.51 11.25 17.40
C PRO A 66 11.05 10.45 18.59
N ILE A 67 10.12 10.01 19.44
CA ILE A 67 10.40 9.20 20.64
C ILE A 67 9.75 7.83 20.45
N ALA A 68 10.54 6.78 20.54
CA ALA A 68 10.04 5.41 20.44
C ALA A 68 9.75 4.84 21.84
N VAL A 69 8.50 4.42 22.06
CA VAL A 69 8.08 3.72 23.29
C VAL A 69 7.68 2.31 22.87
N ILE A 70 8.58 1.35 23.07
CA ILE A 70 8.52 0.03 22.42
C ILE A 70 8.87 -1.12 23.35
N PRO A 71 8.46 -2.36 23.04
CA PRO A 71 8.93 -3.54 23.75
C PRO A 71 10.46 -3.66 23.68
N SER A 72 11.08 -4.08 24.78
CA SER A 72 12.55 -4.20 24.90
C SER A 72 13.20 -5.08 23.82
N ILE A 73 12.46 -6.05 23.26
CA ILE A 73 12.91 -6.90 22.15
C ILE A 73 13.26 -6.08 20.90
N GLY A 74 12.65 -4.92 20.70
CA GLY A 74 12.90 -4.05 19.56
C GLY A 74 14.01 -3.03 19.75
N ALA A 75 14.52 -2.86 20.97
CA ALA A 75 15.45 -1.79 21.30
C ALA A 75 16.74 -1.81 20.47
N ALA A 76 17.32 -2.99 20.28
CA ALA A 76 18.57 -3.13 19.52
C ALA A 76 18.44 -2.74 18.05
N LEU A 77 17.31 -3.08 17.41
CA LEU A 77 17.03 -2.71 16.03
C LEU A 77 16.65 -1.22 15.91
N MET A 78 15.81 -0.70 16.82
CA MET A 78 15.47 0.73 16.85
C MET A 78 16.72 1.59 17.06
N GLY A 79 17.66 1.15 17.91
CA GLY A 79 18.94 1.82 18.14
C GLY A 79 19.89 1.86 16.94
N GLN A 80 19.57 1.16 15.84
CA GLN A 80 20.30 1.26 14.57
C GLN A 80 19.70 2.31 13.63
N THR A 81 18.56 2.90 14.00
CA THR A 81 17.91 3.99 13.28
C THR A 81 18.45 5.34 13.74
N TRP A 82 17.90 6.43 13.24
CA TRP A 82 18.29 7.80 13.63
C TRP A 82 17.61 8.27 14.95
N ILE A 83 16.82 7.41 15.60
CA ILE A 83 16.07 7.71 16.83
C ILE A 83 17.00 7.62 18.05
N ASP A 84 17.03 8.66 18.88
CA ASP A 84 17.87 8.74 20.07
C ASP A 84 17.13 8.37 21.37
N ASP A 85 15.86 8.78 21.52
CA ASP A 85 15.04 8.48 22.71
C ASP A 85 14.21 7.20 22.48
N ILE A 86 14.68 6.10 23.09
CA ILE A 86 14.07 4.78 22.99
C ILE A 86 13.75 4.30 24.40
N ARG A 87 12.46 4.29 24.73
CA ARG A 87 11.93 3.86 26.02
C ARG A 87 11.32 2.48 25.90
N THR A 88 11.62 1.60 26.85
CA THR A 88 11.24 0.19 26.71
C THR A 88 10.62 -0.39 27.95
N TRP A 89 9.75 -1.38 27.75
CA TRP A 89 9.24 -2.25 28.80
C TRP A 89 9.47 -3.73 28.44
N SER A 90 9.35 -4.61 29.44
CA SER A 90 9.41 -6.06 29.22
C SER A 90 8.04 -6.57 28.76
N ALA A 91 7.90 -6.94 27.51
CA ALA A 91 6.67 -7.47 26.91
C ALA A 91 6.76 -9.00 26.66
N PRO A 92 5.62 -9.73 26.72
CA PRO A 92 4.28 -9.23 27.05
C PRO A 92 4.08 -9.00 28.56
N ASP A 93 3.35 -7.97 28.92
CA ASP A 93 2.82 -7.78 30.27
C ASP A 93 1.28 -7.73 30.21
N LEU A 94 0.63 -8.74 30.77
CA LEU A 94 -0.83 -8.87 30.74
C LEU A 94 -1.58 -7.79 31.53
N ARG A 95 -0.86 -7.03 32.37
CA ARG A 95 -1.43 -5.97 33.18
C ARG A 95 -1.19 -4.59 32.59
N ASP A 96 -0.02 -4.41 31.97
CA ASP A 96 0.43 -3.11 31.46
C ASP A 96 1.42 -3.26 30.31
N ASP A 97 0.95 -3.64 29.14
CA ASP A 97 1.79 -3.84 27.96
C ASP A 97 2.23 -2.50 27.34
N GLY A 98 2.94 -1.70 28.14
CA GLY A 98 3.54 -0.40 27.77
C GLY A 98 2.65 0.82 27.96
N VAL A 99 1.43 0.65 28.44
CA VAL A 99 0.43 1.75 28.61
C VAL A 99 0.90 2.80 29.62
N THR A 100 1.40 2.36 30.79
CA THR A 100 1.90 3.29 31.81
C THR A 100 3.10 4.06 31.29
N LEU A 101 4.08 3.38 30.65
CA LEU A 101 5.26 4.04 30.11
C LEU A 101 4.90 5.04 29.01
N LEU A 102 3.94 4.72 28.14
CA LEU A 102 3.44 5.64 27.12
C LEU A 102 2.81 6.88 27.78
N ALA A 103 1.92 6.69 28.75
CA ALA A 103 1.26 7.80 29.43
C ALA A 103 2.23 8.70 30.20
N GLU A 104 3.24 8.11 30.86
CA GLU A 104 4.32 8.84 31.52
C GLU A 104 5.16 9.65 30.53
N THR A 105 5.53 9.04 29.40
CA THR A 105 6.26 9.71 28.32
C THR A 105 5.47 10.91 27.80
N LEU A 106 4.18 10.73 27.47
CA LEU A 106 3.32 11.82 26.98
C LEU A 106 3.21 12.97 28.01
N ARG A 107 3.09 12.66 29.30
CA ARG A 107 3.05 13.68 30.35
C ARG A 107 4.37 14.43 30.53
N GLU A 108 5.50 13.74 30.33
CA GLU A 108 6.82 14.33 30.45
C GLU A 108 7.13 15.31 29.31
N VAL A 109 6.76 14.90 28.06
CA VAL A 109 7.23 15.61 26.85
C VAL A 109 6.25 16.61 26.28
N LEU A 110 4.97 16.60 26.72
CA LEU A 110 3.92 17.46 26.19
C LEU A 110 3.32 18.36 27.27
N PRO A 111 2.84 19.58 26.92
CA PRO A 111 2.09 20.45 27.83
C PRO A 111 0.84 19.78 28.43
N ASP A 112 0.35 20.28 29.56
CA ASP A 112 -0.79 19.68 30.28
C ASP A 112 -2.13 19.75 29.53
N ASP A 113 -2.27 20.68 28.58
CA ASP A 113 -3.45 20.92 27.75
C ASP A 113 -3.25 20.46 26.29
N ALA A 114 -2.24 19.61 26.04
CA ALA A 114 -1.85 19.21 24.70
C ALA A 114 -2.93 18.39 23.99
N GLN A 115 -3.14 18.68 22.72
CA GLN A 115 -3.88 17.79 21.79
C GLN A 115 -2.90 16.88 21.06
N ILE A 116 -3.17 15.56 21.11
CA ILE A 116 -2.34 14.49 20.53
C ILE A 116 -3.10 13.87 19.38
N GLY A 117 -2.61 14.07 18.15
CA GLY A 117 -3.23 13.53 16.94
C GLY A 117 -2.98 12.04 16.79
N VAL A 118 -4.01 11.27 16.47
CA VAL A 118 -3.89 9.87 16.05
C VAL A 118 -4.58 9.68 14.70
N PRO A 119 -4.13 8.73 13.84
CA PRO A 119 -4.85 8.43 12.62
C PRO A 119 -6.25 7.91 12.96
N ASP A 120 -7.30 8.64 12.56
CA ASP A 120 -8.69 8.32 12.83
C ASP A 120 -9.60 8.35 11.60
N GLY A 121 -9.05 8.69 10.45
CA GLY A 121 -9.76 8.78 9.17
C GLY A 121 -9.99 7.43 8.51
N HIS A 122 -10.66 7.45 7.34
CA HIS A 122 -10.83 6.27 6.49
C HIS A 122 -9.48 5.65 6.10
N GLU A 123 -9.44 4.32 6.01
CA GLU A 123 -8.26 3.53 5.64
C GLU A 123 -7.08 3.71 6.62
N THR A 124 -7.38 4.08 7.87
CA THR A 124 -6.43 4.13 8.98
C THR A 124 -6.82 3.18 10.11
N HIS A 125 -5.88 2.88 10.98
CA HIS A 125 -6.14 2.10 12.19
C HIS A 125 -5.11 2.39 13.28
N LEU A 126 -5.51 2.19 14.53
CA LEU A 126 -4.59 2.14 15.67
C LEU A 126 -4.30 0.68 16.00
N ARG A 127 -3.01 0.32 16.04
CA ARG A 127 -2.58 -1.02 16.41
C ARG A 127 -2.35 -1.12 17.91
N MET A 128 -3.43 -1.01 18.68
CA MET A 128 -3.46 -1.24 20.12
C MET A 128 -4.87 -1.65 20.56
N PRO A 129 -5.02 -2.38 21.69
CA PRO A 129 -6.34 -2.67 22.25
C PRO A 129 -7.12 -1.43 22.60
N LEU A 130 -8.43 -1.40 22.30
CA LEU A 130 -9.29 -0.26 22.67
C LEU A 130 -9.29 0.04 24.19
N ALA A 131 -9.23 -1.00 25.04
CA ALA A 131 -9.11 -0.85 26.48
C ALA A 131 -7.82 -0.12 26.88
N ASP A 132 -6.72 -0.38 26.19
CA ASP A 132 -5.46 0.27 26.46
C ASP A 132 -5.46 1.73 25.98
N LEU A 133 -6.08 2.01 24.85
CA LEU A 133 -6.30 3.40 24.40
C LEU A 133 -7.09 4.19 25.46
N GLN A 134 -8.14 3.58 26.04
CA GLN A 134 -8.92 4.23 27.10
C GLN A 134 -8.06 4.45 28.36
N ARG A 135 -7.26 3.47 28.75
CA ARG A 135 -6.33 3.59 29.89
C ARG A 135 -5.30 4.70 29.68
N VAL A 136 -4.78 4.85 28.45
CA VAL A 136 -3.89 5.97 28.10
C VAL A 136 -4.65 7.30 28.30
N ARG A 137 -5.86 7.44 27.73
CA ARG A 137 -6.68 8.64 27.88
C ARG A 137 -6.92 9.02 29.36
N ASP A 138 -7.21 8.03 30.18
CA ASP A 138 -7.45 8.24 31.62
C ASP A 138 -6.17 8.65 32.38
N ALA A 139 -4.99 8.23 31.88
CA ALA A 139 -3.70 8.43 32.56
C ALA A 139 -2.93 9.68 32.12
N ILE A 140 -3.27 10.32 30.98
CA ILE A 140 -2.50 11.46 30.43
C ILE A 140 -2.86 12.82 31.04
N GLY A 141 -3.74 12.87 32.05
CA GLY A 141 -4.15 14.11 32.71
C GLY A 141 -5.07 14.96 31.84
N GLY A 142 -4.81 16.26 31.73
CA GLY A 142 -5.63 17.19 30.95
C GLY A 142 -5.38 17.15 29.44
N ARG A 143 -4.47 16.28 28.96
CA ARG A 143 -4.19 16.11 27.54
C ARG A 143 -5.29 15.33 26.84
N GLU A 144 -5.50 15.57 25.56
CA GLU A 144 -6.56 14.92 24.79
C GLU A 144 -5.99 14.18 23.59
N ILE A 145 -6.49 12.96 23.32
CA ILE A 145 -6.25 12.22 22.07
C ILE A 145 -7.37 12.55 21.11
N VAL A 146 -7.02 13.18 19.99
CA VAL A 146 -7.91 13.64 18.92
C VAL A 146 -7.46 13.07 17.56
N GLY A 147 -8.22 13.31 16.50
CA GLY A 147 -7.79 12.95 15.15
C GLY A 147 -6.57 13.74 14.68
N ASP A 148 -5.80 13.17 13.77
CA ASP A 148 -4.57 13.77 13.22
C ASP A 148 -4.82 14.86 12.17
N ALA A 149 -6.07 15.23 11.93
CA ALA A 149 -6.48 16.19 10.90
C ALA A 149 -6.01 15.80 9.48
N GLY A 150 -5.80 14.51 9.21
CA GLY A 150 -5.33 14.00 7.92
C GLY A 150 -3.84 14.26 7.62
N ILE A 151 -3.05 14.57 8.63
CA ILE A 151 -1.61 14.87 8.47
C ILE A 151 -0.88 13.69 7.85
N LEU A 152 -1.08 12.47 8.36
CA LEU A 152 -0.41 11.28 7.84
C LEU A 152 -0.80 10.97 6.40
N ARG A 153 -2.09 11.11 6.08
CA ARG A 153 -2.58 11.02 4.71
C ARG A 153 -1.81 11.97 3.79
N ALA A 154 -1.78 13.24 4.14
CA ALA A 154 -1.12 14.28 3.33
C ALA A 154 0.39 14.05 3.18
N LEU A 155 1.07 13.55 4.22
CA LEU A 155 2.51 13.26 4.17
C LEU A 155 2.86 12.06 3.31
N ARG A 156 2.09 10.96 3.42
CA ARG A 156 2.40 9.69 2.74
C ARG A 156 1.88 9.66 1.31
N MET A 157 0.86 10.44 0.99
CA MET A 157 0.26 10.48 -0.33
C MET A 157 1.27 10.97 -1.39
N VAL A 158 2.09 11.98 -1.07
CA VAL A 158 3.12 12.54 -1.96
C VAL A 158 4.48 11.95 -1.60
N LYS A 159 5.00 11.06 -2.44
CA LYS A 159 6.27 10.35 -2.25
C LYS A 159 7.46 11.22 -2.64
N SER A 160 8.56 11.06 -1.90
CA SER A 160 9.85 11.59 -2.34
C SER A 160 10.41 10.74 -3.51
N GLU A 161 11.36 11.29 -4.26
CA GLU A 161 12.06 10.55 -5.33
C GLU A 161 12.71 9.26 -4.80
N ALA A 162 13.19 9.27 -3.55
CA ALA A 162 13.77 8.11 -2.93
C ALA A 162 12.72 7.01 -2.63
N GLU A 163 11.50 7.41 -2.27
CA GLU A 163 10.36 6.49 -2.10
C GLU A 163 9.90 5.92 -3.44
N VAL A 164 9.73 6.77 -4.45
CA VAL A 164 9.38 6.36 -5.82
C VAL A 164 10.38 5.33 -6.36
N SER A 165 11.68 5.55 -6.16
CA SER A 165 12.71 4.61 -6.58
C SER A 165 12.61 3.23 -5.94
N LYS A 166 12.07 3.14 -4.71
CA LYS A 166 11.84 1.84 -4.05
C LYS A 166 10.62 1.12 -4.60
N ILE A 167 9.54 1.84 -4.88
CA ILE A 167 8.34 1.29 -5.53
C ILE A 167 8.71 0.79 -6.93
N GLU A 168 9.47 1.57 -7.70
CA GLU A 168 9.98 1.18 -9.02
C GLU A 168 10.84 -0.10 -8.94
N ALA A 169 11.67 -0.25 -7.91
CA ALA A 169 12.43 -1.48 -7.70
C ALA A 169 11.53 -2.68 -7.41
N ALA A 170 10.48 -2.50 -6.59
CA ALA A 170 9.48 -3.55 -6.32
C ALA A 170 8.73 -3.93 -7.60
N CYS A 171 8.28 -2.95 -8.39
CA CYS A 171 7.64 -3.18 -9.69
C CYS A 171 8.55 -3.93 -10.68
N ALA A 172 9.83 -3.56 -10.73
CA ALA A 172 10.80 -4.25 -11.61
C ALA A 172 11.04 -5.71 -11.20
N ILE A 173 11.01 -6.01 -9.89
CA ILE A 173 11.11 -7.38 -9.37
C ILE A 173 9.88 -8.19 -9.78
N ALA A 174 8.69 -7.67 -9.51
CA ALA A 174 7.44 -8.33 -9.90
C ALA A 174 7.36 -8.53 -11.43
N GLY A 175 7.75 -7.52 -12.19
CA GLY A 175 7.78 -7.59 -13.67
C GLY A 175 8.64 -8.74 -14.18
N ARG A 176 9.86 -8.93 -13.65
CA ARG A 176 10.70 -10.07 -14.03
C ARG A 176 10.10 -11.41 -13.63
N ALA A 177 9.41 -11.48 -12.48
CA ALA A 177 8.69 -12.70 -12.09
C ALA A 177 7.53 -13.00 -13.04
N PHE A 178 6.77 -12.00 -13.48
CA PHE A 178 5.71 -12.14 -14.47
C PHE A 178 6.24 -12.62 -15.83
N GLU A 179 7.38 -12.14 -16.30
CA GLU A 179 8.03 -12.61 -17.54
C GLU A 179 8.35 -14.11 -17.51
N ARG A 180 8.51 -14.68 -16.30
CA ARG A 180 8.83 -16.08 -16.07
C ARG A 180 7.61 -16.98 -15.85
N VAL A 181 6.39 -16.44 -15.86
CA VAL A 181 5.16 -17.25 -15.68
C VAL A 181 5.07 -18.43 -16.68
N PRO A 182 5.51 -18.33 -17.95
CA PRO A 182 5.53 -19.47 -18.85
C PRO A 182 6.42 -20.66 -18.39
N GLU A 183 7.34 -20.45 -17.45
CA GLU A 183 8.13 -21.55 -16.86
C GLU A 183 7.30 -22.41 -15.91
N ILE A 184 6.21 -21.86 -15.34
CA ILE A 184 5.49 -22.45 -14.22
C ILE A 184 4.01 -22.73 -14.51
N ALA A 185 3.43 -22.08 -15.52
CA ALA A 185 2.01 -22.19 -15.86
C ALA A 185 1.85 -22.77 -17.28
N ARG A 186 1.01 -23.78 -17.39
CA ARG A 186 0.55 -24.41 -18.64
C ARG A 186 -0.63 -25.32 -18.33
N GLU A 187 -1.31 -25.79 -19.37
CA GLU A 187 -2.39 -26.77 -19.23
C GLU A 187 -1.99 -27.96 -18.32
N GLY A 188 -2.89 -28.36 -17.42
CA GLY A 188 -2.74 -29.47 -16.50
C GLY A 188 -2.04 -29.14 -15.18
N ILE A 189 -1.42 -27.98 -15.03
CA ILE A 189 -0.83 -27.54 -13.74
C ILE A 189 -1.93 -26.98 -12.84
N PRO A 190 -2.04 -27.45 -11.56
CA PRO A 190 -2.99 -26.87 -10.61
C PRO A 190 -2.70 -25.39 -10.31
N LEU A 191 -3.76 -24.58 -10.17
CA LEU A 191 -3.62 -23.15 -9.89
C LEU A 191 -2.84 -22.90 -8.59
N GLU A 192 -3.04 -23.73 -7.54
CA GLU A 192 -2.27 -23.63 -6.29
C GLU A 192 -0.76 -23.83 -6.48
N GLU A 193 -0.37 -24.67 -7.45
CA GLU A 193 1.04 -24.89 -7.78
C GLU A 193 1.61 -23.68 -8.53
N VAL A 194 0.84 -23.08 -9.44
CA VAL A 194 1.22 -21.81 -10.09
C VAL A 194 1.45 -20.73 -9.05
N TYR A 195 0.54 -20.55 -8.10
CA TYR A 195 0.67 -19.56 -7.03
C TYR A 195 1.92 -19.77 -6.18
N ARG A 196 2.17 -21.01 -5.77
CA ARG A 196 3.36 -21.34 -4.98
C ARG A 196 4.65 -21.02 -5.74
N ARG A 197 4.72 -21.43 -6.99
CA ARG A 197 5.89 -21.20 -7.84
C ARG A 197 6.08 -19.72 -8.16
N PHE A 198 5.00 -18.99 -8.41
CA PHE A 198 5.09 -17.56 -8.69
C PHE A 198 5.69 -16.77 -7.50
N GLN A 199 5.27 -17.08 -6.28
CA GLN A 199 5.91 -16.48 -5.09
C GLN A 199 7.41 -16.81 -5.02
N MET A 200 7.80 -18.04 -5.38
CA MET A 200 9.22 -18.42 -5.46
C MET A 200 9.95 -17.58 -6.51
N LEU A 201 9.36 -17.37 -7.70
CA LEU A 201 9.93 -16.48 -8.71
C LEU A 201 10.13 -15.05 -8.19
N CYS A 202 9.14 -14.47 -7.52
CA CYS A 202 9.27 -13.13 -6.91
C CYS A 202 10.46 -13.06 -5.94
N LEU A 203 10.65 -14.09 -5.10
CA LEU A 203 11.77 -14.14 -4.15
C LEU A 203 13.11 -14.34 -4.87
N GLU A 204 13.17 -15.18 -5.91
CA GLU A 204 14.38 -15.36 -6.74
C GLU A 204 14.77 -14.07 -7.45
N GLU A 205 13.80 -13.28 -7.93
CA GLU A 205 14.03 -11.98 -8.57
C GLU A 205 14.42 -10.86 -7.58
N GLY A 206 14.36 -11.13 -6.28
CA GLY A 206 14.91 -10.25 -5.24
C GLY A 206 13.90 -9.54 -4.35
N ALA A 207 12.65 -10.00 -4.31
CA ALA A 207 11.66 -9.53 -3.35
C ALA A 207 12.12 -9.82 -1.91
N ASP A 208 11.85 -8.91 -1.00
CA ASP A 208 12.04 -9.18 0.43
C ASP A 208 10.97 -10.15 0.94
N TRP A 209 9.75 -10.00 0.46
CA TRP A 209 8.62 -10.93 0.63
C TRP A 209 7.51 -10.62 -0.37
N VAL A 210 6.62 -11.59 -0.53
CA VAL A 210 5.34 -11.43 -1.23
C VAL A 210 4.27 -11.26 -0.17
N SER A 211 3.68 -10.08 -0.07
CA SER A 211 2.69 -9.79 0.98
C SER A 211 1.28 -10.12 0.55
N TYR A 212 1.04 -10.14 -0.76
CA TYR A 212 -0.24 -10.39 -1.39
C TYR A 212 -0.04 -11.12 -2.70
N LEU A 213 -0.85 -12.12 -2.95
CA LEU A 213 -1.02 -12.80 -4.23
C LEU A 213 -2.46 -13.26 -4.34
N ALA A 214 -3.15 -12.74 -5.33
CA ALA A 214 -4.49 -13.12 -5.69
C ALA A 214 -4.56 -13.51 -7.17
N GLY A 215 -5.72 -13.92 -7.61
CA GLY A 215 -5.98 -14.22 -9.00
C GLY A 215 -6.98 -15.33 -9.19
N GLY A 216 -7.11 -15.78 -10.43
CA GLY A 216 -8.00 -16.83 -10.83
C GLY A 216 -7.64 -17.42 -12.18
N ALA A 217 -8.25 -18.54 -12.51
CA ALA A 217 -8.13 -19.13 -13.83
C ALA A 217 -9.44 -19.86 -14.17
N GLU A 218 -10.19 -19.35 -15.14
CA GLU A 218 -11.42 -19.95 -15.63
C GLU A 218 -11.66 -19.61 -17.09
N GLN A 219 -12.62 -20.30 -17.71
CA GLN A 219 -13.05 -20.07 -19.08
C GLN A 219 -13.72 -18.71 -19.24
N GLY A 220 -13.16 -17.83 -20.05
CA GLY A 220 -13.75 -16.54 -20.38
C GLY A 220 -13.48 -15.43 -19.36
N GLY A 221 -12.65 -15.67 -18.35
CA GLY A 221 -12.33 -14.78 -17.25
C GLY A 221 -12.29 -15.54 -15.94
N TYR A 222 -12.55 -14.90 -14.81
CA TYR A 222 -12.56 -15.51 -13.48
C TYR A 222 -13.77 -15.04 -12.67
N GLY A 223 -14.14 -15.82 -11.65
CA GLY A 223 -15.35 -15.56 -10.84
C GLY A 223 -15.14 -14.44 -9.80
N ASP A 224 -13.93 -14.26 -9.30
CA ASP A 224 -13.52 -13.20 -8.38
C ASP A 224 -12.00 -12.99 -8.43
N VAL A 225 -11.51 -11.98 -7.71
CA VAL A 225 -10.09 -11.58 -7.72
C VAL A 225 -9.41 -11.69 -6.35
N ILE A 226 -10.06 -12.31 -5.36
CA ILE A 226 -9.54 -12.39 -3.98
C ILE A 226 -9.48 -13.81 -3.42
N SER A 227 -10.02 -14.78 -4.13
CA SER A 227 -10.04 -16.17 -3.66
C SER A 227 -8.64 -16.78 -3.61
N PRO A 228 -8.39 -17.67 -2.66
CA PRO A 228 -7.17 -18.47 -2.66
C PRO A 228 -7.17 -19.42 -3.86
N ALA A 229 -5.97 -19.78 -4.31
CA ALA A 229 -5.80 -20.73 -5.40
C ALA A 229 -6.41 -22.09 -5.09
N SER A 230 -7.05 -22.69 -6.09
CA SER A 230 -7.67 -24.01 -6.01
C SER A 230 -6.74 -25.11 -6.52
N GLU A 231 -7.10 -26.39 -6.22
CA GLU A 231 -6.44 -27.57 -6.78
C GLU A 231 -6.84 -27.84 -8.24
N ALA A 232 -7.76 -27.05 -8.81
CA ALA A 232 -8.19 -27.21 -10.20
C ALA A 232 -7.01 -27.00 -11.16
N PRO A 233 -6.80 -27.93 -12.11
CA PRO A 233 -5.77 -27.74 -13.13
C PRO A 233 -6.19 -26.68 -14.14
N LEU A 234 -5.23 -25.94 -14.65
CA LEU A 234 -5.44 -25.06 -15.80
C LEU A 234 -5.90 -25.90 -17.00
N VAL A 235 -6.87 -25.42 -17.75
CA VAL A 235 -7.35 -26.07 -18.97
C VAL A 235 -7.32 -25.09 -20.15
N ALA A 236 -7.21 -25.65 -21.38
CA ALA A 236 -7.19 -24.84 -22.59
C ALA A 236 -8.40 -23.91 -22.67
N GLY A 237 -8.16 -22.62 -22.93
CA GLY A 237 -9.16 -21.55 -22.98
C GLY A 237 -9.39 -20.82 -21.66
N ASP A 238 -8.72 -21.22 -20.56
CA ASP A 238 -8.74 -20.45 -19.33
C ASP A 238 -8.02 -19.10 -19.49
N VAL A 239 -8.49 -18.11 -18.76
CA VAL A 239 -7.75 -16.87 -18.53
C VAL A 239 -7.14 -16.93 -17.14
N LEU A 240 -5.82 -17.06 -17.09
CA LEU A 240 -5.05 -16.97 -15.84
C LEU A 240 -4.78 -15.50 -15.53
N MET A 241 -5.13 -15.06 -14.33
CA MET A 241 -4.71 -13.79 -13.76
C MET A 241 -3.88 -14.04 -12.49
N LEU A 242 -2.78 -13.33 -12.37
CA LEU A 242 -1.98 -13.23 -11.14
C LEU A 242 -1.80 -11.74 -10.81
N ASP A 243 -2.18 -11.40 -9.61
CA ASP A 243 -2.07 -10.06 -9.05
C ASP A 243 -1.21 -10.11 -7.78
N THR A 244 -0.21 -9.22 -7.67
CA THR A 244 0.78 -9.36 -6.59
C THR A 244 1.28 -8.06 -6.00
N GLY A 245 1.28 -8.02 -4.66
CA GLY A 245 1.98 -7.04 -3.84
C GLY A 245 3.37 -7.52 -3.43
N VAL A 246 4.36 -7.38 -4.32
CA VAL A 246 5.78 -7.61 -3.97
C VAL A 246 6.28 -6.47 -3.10
N VAL A 247 7.07 -6.80 -2.08
CA VAL A 247 7.69 -5.79 -1.22
C VAL A 247 9.21 -5.80 -1.38
N TRP A 248 9.77 -4.61 -1.59
CA TRP A 248 11.19 -4.37 -1.55
C TRP A 248 11.51 -3.16 -0.67
N ASP A 249 12.38 -3.37 0.32
CA ASP A 249 12.78 -2.35 1.32
C ASP A 249 11.59 -1.64 1.97
N GLY A 250 10.50 -2.41 2.19
CA GLY A 250 9.28 -1.95 2.84
C GLY A 250 8.31 -1.17 1.96
N TYR A 251 8.53 -1.09 0.64
CA TYR A 251 7.62 -0.48 -0.33
C TYR A 251 7.02 -1.54 -1.23
N PHE A 252 5.75 -1.35 -1.59
CA PHE A 252 4.97 -2.28 -2.38
C PHE A 252 5.03 -1.97 -3.87
N SER A 253 4.93 -3.01 -4.71
CA SER A 253 4.28 -2.96 -6.01
C SER A 253 2.86 -3.47 -5.86
N ASP A 254 1.98 -3.15 -6.78
CA ASP A 254 0.62 -3.66 -6.84
C ASP A 254 0.13 -3.62 -8.28
N PHE A 255 0.26 -4.73 -9.00
CA PHE A 255 -0.23 -4.86 -10.35
C PHE A 255 -0.38 -6.31 -10.78
N ASP A 256 -1.30 -6.53 -11.69
CA ASP A 256 -1.62 -7.83 -12.26
C ASP A 256 -1.00 -8.10 -13.63
N ARG A 257 -1.08 -9.36 -14.05
CA ARG A 257 -0.91 -9.78 -15.44
C ARG A 257 -1.83 -10.93 -15.76
N ASN A 258 -2.28 -10.94 -17.02
CA ASN A 258 -3.21 -11.91 -17.56
C ASN A 258 -2.58 -12.71 -18.70
N TRP A 259 -2.94 -13.99 -18.78
CA TRP A 259 -2.56 -14.91 -19.86
C TRP A 259 -3.76 -15.76 -20.27
N SER A 260 -3.78 -16.20 -21.52
CA SER A 260 -4.64 -17.31 -21.94
C SER A 260 -3.88 -18.63 -21.88
N VAL A 261 -4.51 -19.66 -21.36
CA VAL A 261 -4.02 -21.05 -21.50
C VAL A 261 -4.50 -21.56 -22.86
N ASP A 262 -3.55 -21.72 -23.82
CA ASP A 262 -3.91 -21.87 -25.23
C ASP A 262 -4.74 -20.63 -25.70
N ARG A 263 -5.53 -20.78 -26.73
CA ARG A 263 -6.19 -19.67 -27.43
C ARG A 263 -7.40 -19.12 -26.68
N ALA A 264 -7.37 -17.82 -26.32
CA ALA A 264 -8.51 -17.11 -25.79
C ALA A 264 -9.65 -16.95 -26.81
N LYS A 265 -10.88 -16.84 -26.30
CA LYS A 265 -12.05 -16.48 -27.10
C LYS A 265 -11.98 -15.00 -27.56
N PRO A 266 -12.55 -14.66 -28.74
CA PRO A 266 -12.52 -13.29 -29.26
C PRO A 266 -13.07 -12.25 -28.31
N GLU A 267 -14.15 -12.57 -27.57
CA GLU A 267 -14.75 -11.67 -26.56
C GLU A 267 -13.79 -11.37 -25.39
N VAL A 268 -12.99 -12.33 -24.97
CA VAL A 268 -11.95 -12.16 -23.93
C VAL A 268 -10.84 -11.24 -24.43
N THR A 269 -10.35 -11.49 -25.64
CA THR A 269 -9.32 -10.65 -26.25
C THR A 269 -9.77 -9.21 -26.43
N ALA A 270 -11.04 -9.01 -26.84
CA ALA A 270 -11.63 -7.68 -26.98
C ALA A 270 -11.77 -6.98 -25.63
N ALA A 271 -12.24 -7.69 -24.59
CA ALA A 271 -12.37 -7.17 -23.23
C ALA A 271 -11.00 -6.80 -22.63
N TYR A 272 -9.99 -7.65 -22.78
CA TYR A 272 -8.62 -7.34 -22.34
C TYR A 272 -8.07 -6.08 -23.05
N GLY A 273 -8.30 -5.95 -24.36
CA GLY A 273 -7.94 -4.74 -25.10
C GLY A 273 -8.63 -3.47 -24.56
N ALA A 274 -9.91 -3.57 -24.15
CA ALA A 274 -10.64 -2.46 -23.54
C ALA A 274 -10.07 -2.08 -22.16
N LEU A 275 -9.60 -3.05 -21.36
CA LEU A 275 -8.93 -2.77 -20.08
C LEU A 275 -7.62 -1.98 -20.27
N ILE A 276 -6.83 -2.33 -21.28
CA ILE A 276 -5.61 -1.57 -21.62
C ILE A 276 -5.99 -0.14 -22.06
N ASP A 277 -7.02 0.02 -22.90
CA ASP A 277 -7.50 1.33 -23.33
C ASP A 277 -8.02 2.17 -22.16
N ALA A 278 -8.67 1.55 -21.17
CA ALA A 278 -9.15 2.22 -19.96
C ALA A 278 -7.98 2.72 -19.10
N SER A 279 -6.99 1.88 -18.86
CA SER A 279 -5.77 2.27 -18.13
C SER A 279 -5.04 3.42 -18.84
N ASP A 280 -4.94 3.37 -20.19
CA ASP A 280 -4.34 4.44 -20.97
C ASP A 280 -5.14 5.76 -20.88
N ALA A 281 -6.46 5.70 -20.89
CA ALA A 281 -7.30 6.89 -20.75
C ALA A 281 -7.06 7.60 -19.39
N ALA A 282 -6.94 6.85 -18.30
CA ALA A 282 -6.59 7.42 -17.00
C ALA A 282 -5.14 7.92 -16.95
N PHE A 283 -4.20 7.18 -17.54
CA PHE A 283 -2.79 7.56 -17.60
C PHE A 283 -2.58 8.92 -18.30
N GLU A 284 -3.26 9.18 -19.41
CA GLU A 284 -3.18 10.44 -20.14
C GLU A 284 -3.73 11.64 -19.34
N LEU A 285 -4.68 11.39 -18.42
CA LEU A 285 -5.24 12.42 -17.54
C LEU A 285 -4.44 12.60 -16.24
N ALA A 286 -3.61 11.63 -15.86
CA ALA A 286 -2.88 11.64 -14.59
C ALA A 286 -1.76 12.69 -14.62
N LYS A 287 -2.07 13.89 -14.13
CA LYS A 287 -1.17 15.03 -14.01
C LYS A 287 -1.55 15.91 -12.83
N PRO A 288 -0.66 16.77 -12.34
CA PRO A 288 -0.99 17.74 -11.29
C PRO A 288 -2.22 18.59 -11.67
N GLY A 289 -3.17 18.67 -10.74
CA GLY A 289 -4.42 19.40 -10.90
C GLY A 289 -5.62 18.57 -11.36
N ALA A 290 -5.42 17.37 -11.94
CA ALA A 290 -6.50 16.42 -12.14
C ALA A 290 -6.95 15.84 -10.78
N THR A 291 -8.14 15.22 -10.73
CA THR A 291 -8.66 14.61 -9.51
C THR A 291 -8.73 13.09 -9.62
N ALA A 292 -8.75 12.39 -8.48
CA ALA A 292 -8.93 10.94 -8.43
C ALA A 292 -10.24 10.51 -9.11
N ALA A 293 -11.33 11.28 -8.91
CA ALA A 293 -12.60 11.05 -9.56
C ALA A 293 -12.54 11.17 -11.11
N GLU A 294 -11.74 12.10 -11.66
CA GLU A 294 -11.57 12.21 -13.11
C GLU A 294 -10.87 10.98 -13.70
N LEU A 295 -9.88 10.40 -12.99
CA LEU A 295 -9.23 9.16 -13.42
C LEU A 295 -10.22 7.98 -13.38
N PHE A 296 -11.04 7.91 -12.30
CA PHE A 296 -12.11 6.92 -12.22
C PHE A 296 -13.05 7.01 -13.43
N HIS A 297 -13.57 8.20 -13.73
CA HIS A 297 -14.50 8.39 -14.84
C HIS A 297 -13.86 8.05 -16.19
N ALA A 298 -12.60 8.40 -16.41
CA ALA A 298 -11.89 8.06 -17.63
C ALA A 298 -11.83 6.54 -17.90
N MET A 299 -11.53 5.75 -16.86
CA MET A 299 -11.53 4.29 -16.98
C MET A 299 -12.94 3.74 -17.11
N ASN A 300 -13.86 4.21 -16.27
CA ASN A 300 -15.24 3.74 -16.25
C ASN A 300 -15.97 3.97 -17.57
N ASP A 301 -15.74 5.10 -18.22
CA ASP A 301 -16.36 5.42 -19.53
C ASP A 301 -15.94 4.42 -20.62
N VAL A 302 -14.70 3.91 -20.58
CA VAL A 302 -14.22 2.91 -21.53
C VAL A 302 -14.80 1.53 -21.23
N VAL A 303 -14.74 1.05 -19.97
CA VAL A 303 -15.17 -0.32 -19.63
C VAL A 303 -16.70 -0.49 -19.60
N SER A 304 -17.46 0.61 -19.50
CA SER A 304 -18.93 0.61 -19.50
C SER A 304 -19.56 1.06 -20.82
N ASP A 305 -18.79 1.22 -21.90
CA ASP A 305 -19.25 1.81 -23.17
C ASP A 305 -19.96 3.17 -22.99
N GLY A 306 -19.49 3.99 -22.04
CA GLY A 306 -20.07 5.28 -21.70
C GLY A 306 -21.42 5.23 -20.97
N GLN A 307 -21.87 4.04 -20.55
CA GLN A 307 -23.15 3.87 -19.85
C GLN A 307 -23.07 4.23 -18.35
N GLY A 308 -21.86 4.38 -17.82
CA GLY A 308 -21.61 4.68 -16.42
C GLY A 308 -22.01 3.55 -15.48
N GLY A 309 -21.30 3.44 -14.37
CA GLY A 309 -21.63 2.53 -13.29
C GLY A 309 -21.07 1.11 -13.48
N THR A 310 -19.99 0.85 -12.80
CA THR A 310 -19.62 -0.52 -12.44
C THR A 310 -19.94 -0.71 -10.96
N ASP A 311 -20.46 -1.86 -10.58
CA ASP A 311 -20.54 -2.26 -9.15
C ASP A 311 -19.15 -2.58 -8.60
N ALA A 312 -18.10 -2.31 -9.37
CA ALA A 312 -16.71 -2.70 -9.09
C ALA A 312 -16.04 -1.94 -7.95
N GLY A 313 -16.72 -0.96 -7.36
CA GLY A 313 -16.12 -0.16 -6.29
C GLY A 313 -15.12 0.86 -6.84
N ARG A 314 -13.86 0.79 -6.42
CA ARG A 314 -12.79 1.66 -6.92
C ARG A 314 -12.11 1.06 -8.15
N LEU A 315 -11.54 1.93 -8.99
CA LEU A 315 -10.74 1.54 -10.16
C LEU A 315 -9.26 1.90 -9.97
N GLY A 316 -8.78 1.80 -8.75
CA GLY A 316 -7.40 2.07 -8.37
C GLY A 316 -7.27 2.83 -7.06
N HIS A 317 -6.05 2.98 -6.60
CA HIS A 317 -5.74 3.63 -5.31
C HIS A 317 -4.29 4.13 -5.25
N GLY A 318 -3.96 4.84 -4.16
CA GLY A 318 -2.59 5.16 -3.82
C GLY A 318 -1.83 3.93 -3.34
N LEU A 319 -0.51 3.97 -3.49
CA LEU A 319 0.41 2.87 -3.18
C LEU A 319 1.67 3.42 -2.50
N GLY A 320 2.27 2.63 -1.60
CA GLY A 320 3.52 3.06 -0.96
C GLY A 320 4.07 2.07 0.05
N MET A 321 4.09 2.45 1.32
CA MET A 321 4.46 1.58 2.45
C MET A 321 3.33 0.64 2.87
N SER A 322 2.12 0.86 2.37
CA SER A 322 1.00 -0.07 2.44
C SER A 322 0.60 -0.43 1.01
N LEU A 323 0.00 -1.60 0.84
CA LEU A 323 -0.53 -2.05 -0.44
C LEU A 323 -1.55 -1.02 -0.94
N THR A 324 -2.49 -0.63 -0.09
CA THR A 324 -3.46 0.43 -0.36
C THR A 324 -3.16 1.65 0.48
N GLU A 325 -3.09 2.80 -0.18
CA GLU A 325 -2.99 4.14 0.41
C GLU A 325 -3.98 5.10 -0.30
N TRP A 326 -3.96 6.37 0.07
CA TRP A 326 -4.75 7.42 -0.57
C TRP A 326 -4.08 7.95 -1.85
N PRO A 327 -4.88 8.50 -2.77
CA PRO A 327 -6.34 8.56 -2.83
C PRO A 327 -6.97 7.25 -3.30
N SER A 328 -8.32 7.14 -3.26
CA SER A 328 -9.07 6.08 -3.91
C SER A 328 -9.64 6.59 -5.23
N LEU A 329 -9.46 5.85 -6.33
CA LEU A 329 -10.06 6.20 -7.62
C LEU A 329 -11.52 5.75 -7.62
N ILE A 330 -12.38 6.61 -7.07
CA ILE A 330 -13.84 6.45 -6.96
C ILE A 330 -14.53 7.74 -7.41
N PRO A 331 -15.81 7.70 -7.80
CA PRO A 331 -16.50 8.88 -8.35
C PRO A 331 -16.64 10.04 -7.36
N THR A 332 -16.42 9.80 -6.07
CA THR A 332 -16.62 10.79 -4.99
C THR A 332 -15.32 11.27 -4.34
N ASP A 333 -14.15 10.75 -4.75
CA ASP A 333 -12.86 11.24 -4.24
C ASP A 333 -12.32 12.35 -5.16
N HIS A 334 -12.49 13.59 -4.73
CA HIS A 334 -12.02 14.78 -5.44
C HIS A 334 -10.61 15.23 -5.00
N THR A 335 -9.82 14.31 -4.42
CA THR A 335 -8.42 14.59 -4.12
C THR A 335 -7.70 15.03 -5.39
N VAL A 336 -7.10 16.23 -5.32
CA VAL A 336 -6.32 16.79 -6.43
C VAL A 336 -4.97 16.08 -6.49
N LEU A 337 -4.59 15.62 -7.67
CA LEU A 337 -3.31 14.94 -7.89
C LEU A 337 -2.15 15.95 -7.85
N GLU A 338 -1.07 15.52 -7.22
CA GLU A 338 0.19 16.25 -7.11
C GLU A 338 1.35 15.40 -7.63
N ALA A 339 2.41 16.04 -8.11
CA ALA A 339 3.64 15.34 -8.48
C ALA A 339 4.21 14.58 -7.28
N GLY A 340 4.64 13.35 -7.50
CA GLY A 340 5.08 12.41 -6.45
C GLY A 340 3.99 11.46 -5.95
N MET A 341 2.73 11.65 -6.29
CA MET A 341 1.69 10.66 -5.99
C MET A 341 1.92 9.40 -6.83
N VAL A 342 1.88 8.24 -6.17
CA VAL A 342 1.93 6.93 -6.83
C VAL A 342 0.57 6.28 -6.71
N LEU A 343 0.06 5.77 -7.85
CA LEU A 343 -1.29 5.25 -8.00
C LEU A 343 -1.27 3.90 -8.70
N THR A 344 -2.24 3.06 -8.40
CA THR A 344 -2.67 1.97 -9.27
C THR A 344 -3.73 2.49 -10.24
N LEU A 345 -3.77 1.92 -11.45
CA LEU A 345 -4.87 2.05 -12.42
C LEU A 345 -5.43 0.65 -12.65
N GLU A 346 -6.64 0.38 -12.17
CA GLU A 346 -7.17 -0.97 -11.94
C GLU A 346 -8.59 -1.14 -12.54
N PRO A 347 -8.79 -0.93 -13.85
CA PRO A 347 -10.08 -1.14 -14.47
C PRO A 347 -10.47 -2.62 -14.48
N GLY A 348 -11.76 -2.89 -14.27
CA GLY A 348 -12.39 -4.19 -14.42
C GLY A 348 -13.52 -4.18 -15.41
N ILE A 349 -13.74 -5.29 -16.13
CA ILE A 349 -14.80 -5.45 -17.11
C ILE A 349 -15.51 -6.79 -16.96
N ALA A 350 -16.83 -6.80 -17.11
CA ALA A 350 -17.63 -8.02 -17.14
C ALA A 350 -17.60 -8.67 -18.52
N VAL A 351 -17.41 -9.99 -18.55
CA VAL A 351 -17.50 -10.83 -19.75
C VAL A 351 -18.47 -11.97 -19.48
N GLY A 352 -19.74 -11.79 -19.83
CA GLY A 352 -20.81 -12.71 -19.44
C GLY A 352 -21.02 -12.72 -17.93
N ASP A 353 -20.79 -13.86 -17.28
CA ASP A 353 -20.85 -14.05 -15.83
C ASP A 353 -19.46 -14.00 -15.14
N LYS A 354 -18.42 -13.68 -15.90
CA LYS A 354 -17.03 -13.57 -15.46
C LYS A 354 -16.55 -12.13 -15.47
N ILE A 355 -15.40 -11.91 -14.84
CA ILE A 355 -14.71 -10.62 -14.85
C ILE A 355 -13.28 -10.78 -15.38
N LEU A 356 -12.77 -9.69 -15.92
CA LEU A 356 -11.37 -9.48 -16.21
C LEU A 356 -10.96 -8.16 -15.55
N VAL A 357 -9.76 -8.12 -14.99
CA VAL A 357 -9.12 -6.91 -14.47
C VAL A 357 -7.76 -6.71 -15.14
N HIS A 358 -7.27 -5.50 -15.09
CA HIS A 358 -5.90 -5.16 -15.48
C HIS A 358 -5.41 -4.03 -14.59
N GLU A 359 -4.17 -4.14 -14.12
CA GLU A 359 -3.62 -3.19 -13.18
C GLU A 359 -2.20 -2.76 -13.53
N GLU A 360 -1.94 -1.45 -13.40
CA GLU A 360 -0.65 -0.82 -13.60
C GLU A 360 -0.30 0.15 -12.48
N ASN A 361 0.99 0.25 -12.13
CA ASN A 361 1.48 1.28 -11.23
C ASN A 361 2.03 2.47 -12.00
N ILE A 362 1.63 3.67 -11.60
CA ILE A 362 2.12 4.93 -12.16
C ILE A 362 2.61 5.89 -11.07
N VAL A 363 3.45 6.84 -11.45
CA VAL A 363 3.76 8.02 -10.64
C VAL A 363 3.35 9.27 -11.40
N VAL A 364 2.67 10.18 -10.72
CA VAL A 364 2.36 11.53 -11.23
C VAL A 364 3.64 12.37 -11.19
N THR A 365 3.97 13.04 -12.30
CA THR A 365 5.12 13.93 -12.44
C THR A 365 4.66 15.34 -12.79
N ASP A 366 5.55 16.32 -12.75
CA ASP A 366 5.21 17.71 -13.15
C ASP A 366 4.69 17.83 -14.59
N ALA A 367 5.06 16.88 -15.47
CA ALA A 367 4.72 16.91 -16.89
C ALA A 367 3.59 15.93 -17.30
N GLY A 368 3.03 15.18 -16.36
CA GLY A 368 2.05 14.11 -16.63
C GLY A 368 2.28 12.90 -15.72
N ALA A 369 2.23 11.70 -16.26
CA ALA A 369 2.51 10.48 -15.50
C ALA A 369 3.62 9.63 -16.13
N ARG A 370 4.16 8.69 -15.36
CA ARG A 370 5.13 7.69 -15.80
C ARG A 370 4.76 6.32 -15.22
N PHE A 371 4.79 5.27 -16.00
CA PHE A 371 4.66 3.91 -15.51
C PHE A 371 5.83 3.53 -14.60
N LEU A 372 5.54 2.86 -13.49
CA LEU A 372 6.50 2.22 -12.60
C LEU A 372 6.54 0.70 -12.86
N SER A 373 5.39 0.09 -13.15
CA SER A 373 5.31 -1.28 -13.64
C SER A 373 5.78 -1.37 -15.10
N PRO A 374 6.38 -2.49 -15.51
CA PRO A 374 6.60 -2.79 -16.94
C PRO A 374 5.24 -2.91 -17.63
N ARG A 375 4.89 -1.92 -18.47
CA ARG A 375 3.57 -1.82 -19.11
C ARG A 375 3.18 -3.09 -19.86
N ALA A 376 1.96 -3.57 -19.64
CA ALA A 376 1.39 -4.69 -20.39
C ALA A 376 1.15 -4.33 -21.86
N GLY A 377 1.31 -5.31 -22.73
CA GLY A 377 0.91 -5.20 -24.14
C GLY A 377 -0.61 -5.28 -24.30
N ARG A 378 -1.11 -4.77 -25.44
CA ARG A 378 -2.55 -4.84 -25.77
C ARG A 378 -3.01 -6.26 -26.12
N GLU A 379 -2.09 -7.14 -26.42
CA GLU A 379 -2.38 -8.54 -26.76
C GLU A 379 -2.31 -9.40 -25.51
N LEU A 380 -3.33 -10.20 -25.26
CA LEU A 380 -3.32 -11.20 -24.20
C LEU A 380 -2.29 -12.28 -24.55
N LEU A 381 -1.32 -12.49 -23.68
CA LEU A 381 -0.25 -13.46 -23.89
C LEU A 381 -0.79 -14.89 -23.78
N GLU A 382 -0.27 -15.80 -24.61
CA GLU A 382 -0.63 -17.23 -24.65
C GLU A 382 0.43 -18.08 -23.93
N LEU A 383 -0.02 -19.06 -23.09
CA LEU A 383 0.80 -20.03 -22.33
C LEU A 383 0.81 -21.39 -23.01
#